data_a15a03dc9fe70b773f46957bc3a51ca2
#
_entry.id   a15a03dc9fe70b773f46957bc3a51ca2
#
_cell.length_a   1.000
_cell.length_b   1.000
_cell.length_c   1.000
_cell.angle_alpha   90.00
_cell.angle_beta   90.00
_cell.angle_gamma   90.00
#
_symmetry.space_group_name_H-M   'P 1'
#
loop_
_entity.id
_entity.type
_entity.pdbx_description
1 polymer ?
#
loop_
_entity_poly.entity_id
_entity_poly.type
_entity_poly.pdbx_seq_one_letter_code
_entity_poly.pdbx_strand_id
1 'polypeptide(L)'
;MTESNFATYIERNEAFAATDAKNHVPEIPFIPSRQLYLITCIDPRVEPAAVVGCELGEAIVARNVGGRVTPAVIKDMAWILHLHENLTPDADWFEIAVIHHTDCGSGLFAKDELRAGYVARGGWDDKTASDMAVLEPAKTVAEDVQKLRTAPELQPTIRNVRIGGYTYDIHTGKITTVIEPS
;
A
#
# COMPACT_ATOMS: atom_id res chain seq x y z
N MET A 1 -3.61 34.86 -11.73
CA MET A 1 -3.81 33.40 -11.76
C MET A 1 -2.65 32.80 -10.99
N THR A 2 -2.89 32.01 -9.97
CA THR A 2 -1.82 31.32 -9.24
C THR A 2 -1.26 30.23 -10.16
N GLU A 3 0.06 30.16 -10.25
CA GLU A 3 0.77 29.11 -10.98
C GLU A 3 0.36 27.72 -10.47
N SER A 4 0.28 26.73 -11.38
CA SER A 4 -0.06 25.35 -11.00
C SER A 4 1.02 24.76 -10.11
N ASN A 5 0.64 24.18 -8.97
CA ASN A 5 1.56 23.44 -8.11
C ASN A 5 2.20 22.22 -8.83
N PHE A 6 1.67 21.82 -9.98
CA PHE A 6 2.19 20.68 -10.74
C PHE A 6 3.20 21.12 -11.82
N ALA A 7 3.35 22.43 -12.10
CA ALA A 7 4.24 22.93 -13.16
C ALA A 7 5.69 22.46 -12.99
N THR A 8 6.23 22.58 -11.78
CA THR A 8 7.59 22.12 -11.46
C THR A 8 7.79 20.61 -11.71
N TYR A 9 6.74 19.81 -11.52
CA TYR A 9 6.82 18.36 -11.78
C TYR A 9 6.83 18.04 -13.29
N ILE A 10 6.17 18.86 -14.12
CA ILE A 10 6.25 18.74 -15.57
C ILE A 10 7.68 19.02 -16.03
N GLU A 11 8.32 20.09 -15.52
CA GLU A 11 9.72 20.42 -15.84
C GLU A 11 10.68 19.28 -15.41
N ARG A 12 10.49 18.71 -14.23
CA ARG A 12 11.27 17.54 -13.77
C ARG A 12 11.06 16.32 -14.65
N ASN A 13 9.83 16.11 -15.13
CA ASN A 13 9.53 15.02 -16.06
C ASN A 13 10.17 15.23 -17.42
N GLU A 14 10.20 16.46 -17.94
CA GLU A 14 10.93 16.79 -19.17
C GLU A 14 12.43 16.48 -19.02
N ALA A 15 13.04 16.84 -17.88
CA ALA A 15 14.42 16.52 -17.58
C ALA A 15 14.66 14.99 -17.53
N PHE A 16 13.77 14.23 -16.86
CA PHE A 16 13.83 12.76 -16.85
C PHE A 16 13.71 12.18 -18.26
N ALA A 17 12.75 12.67 -19.05
CA ALA A 17 12.51 12.22 -20.43
C ALA A 17 13.69 12.53 -21.39
N ALA A 18 14.55 13.47 -21.04
CA ALA A 18 15.75 13.79 -21.80
C ALA A 18 16.96 12.90 -21.43
N THR A 19 16.86 12.08 -20.39
CA THR A 19 17.93 11.17 -19.96
C THR A 19 17.74 9.76 -20.52
N ASP A 20 18.79 8.93 -20.41
CA ASP A 20 18.72 7.52 -20.75
C ASP A 20 17.93 6.70 -19.74
N ALA A 21 17.65 7.24 -18.56
CA ALA A 21 16.87 6.56 -17.51
C ALA A 21 15.48 6.09 -18.00
N LYS A 22 14.82 6.88 -18.85
CA LYS A 22 13.53 6.51 -19.48
C LYS A 22 13.61 5.24 -20.32
N ASN A 23 14.78 4.93 -20.89
CA ASN A 23 14.93 3.80 -21.81
C ASN A 23 14.84 2.46 -21.09
N HIS A 24 15.07 2.45 -19.77
CA HIS A 24 14.93 1.25 -18.94
C HIS A 24 13.49 0.97 -18.52
N VAL A 25 12.61 1.97 -18.54
CA VAL A 25 11.21 1.83 -18.10
C VAL A 25 10.44 0.79 -18.92
N PRO A 26 10.50 0.78 -20.27
CA PRO A 26 9.80 -0.23 -21.08
C PRO A 26 10.34 -1.66 -20.89
N GLU A 27 11.55 -1.82 -20.40
CA GLU A 27 12.18 -3.12 -20.14
C GLU A 27 11.77 -3.70 -18.79
N ILE A 28 11.12 -2.90 -17.93
CA ILE A 28 10.62 -3.36 -16.64
C ILE A 28 9.42 -4.27 -16.89
N PRO A 29 9.47 -5.55 -16.50
CA PRO A 29 8.35 -6.45 -16.69
C PRO A 29 7.14 -6.00 -15.85
N PHE A 30 5.93 -6.30 -16.33
CA PHE A 30 4.70 -6.02 -15.58
C PHE A 30 4.67 -6.71 -14.20
N ILE A 31 5.28 -7.89 -14.13
CA ILE A 31 5.43 -8.62 -12.86
C ILE A 31 6.66 -8.08 -12.13
N PRO A 32 6.51 -7.62 -10.89
CA PRO A 32 7.62 -7.03 -10.17
C PRO A 32 8.74 -8.04 -9.93
N SER A 33 9.99 -7.59 -10.10
CA SER A 33 11.18 -8.45 -10.04
C SER A 33 11.37 -9.13 -8.67
N ARG A 34 10.80 -8.54 -7.59
CA ARG A 34 10.81 -9.13 -6.25
C ARG A 34 9.54 -9.93 -5.92
N GLN A 35 8.61 -10.04 -6.87
CA GLN A 35 7.32 -10.70 -6.62
C GLN A 35 6.63 -10.18 -5.34
N LEU A 36 6.71 -8.87 -5.15
CA LEU A 36 6.28 -8.18 -3.93
C LEU A 36 5.12 -7.24 -4.20
N TYR A 37 4.12 -7.26 -3.33
CA TYR A 37 3.04 -6.29 -3.27
C TYR A 37 3.08 -5.58 -1.91
N LEU A 38 3.30 -4.27 -1.94
CA LEU A 38 3.32 -3.42 -0.75
C LEU A 38 1.97 -2.73 -0.59
N ILE A 39 1.37 -2.82 0.60
CA ILE A 39 0.20 -2.04 1.00
C ILE A 39 0.63 -1.08 2.09
N THR A 40 0.53 0.22 1.86
CA THR A 40 0.94 1.23 2.84
C THR A 40 0.11 2.51 2.78
N CYS A 41 0.40 3.45 3.68
CA CYS A 41 -0.35 4.71 3.78
C CYS A 41 -0.01 5.68 2.64
N ILE A 42 -0.99 6.55 2.30
CA ILE A 42 -0.79 7.70 1.40
C ILE A 42 0.00 8.84 2.06
N ASP A 43 0.34 8.74 3.35
CA ASP A 43 1.12 9.74 4.06
C ASP A 43 2.43 10.03 3.32
N PRO A 44 2.76 11.30 3.00
CA PRO A 44 3.95 11.64 2.24
C PRO A 44 5.26 11.28 2.94
N ARG A 45 5.23 11.00 4.25
CA ARG A 45 6.39 10.56 5.05
C ARG A 45 6.68 9.06 4.90
N VAL A 46 5.79 8.31 4.24
CA VAL A 46 5.86 6.84 4.08
C VAL A 46 5.95 6.49 2.59
N GLU A 47 6.95 7.05 1.91
CA GLU A 47 7.22 6.73 0.50
C GLU A 47 8.10 5.47 0.42
N PRO A 48 7.64 4.36 -0.18
CA PRO A 48 8.39 3.10 -0.19
C PRO A 48 9.80 3.21 -0.79
N ALA A 49 9.99 4.00 -1.84
CA ALA A 49 11.30 4.22 -2.42
C ALA A 49 12.29 4.85 -1.41
N ALA A 50 11.81 5.75 -0.55
CA ALA A 50 12.64 6.40 0.46
C ALA A 50 12.78 5.57 1.75
N VAL A 51 11.70 4.89 2.16
CA VAL A 51 11.61 4.24 3.48
C VAL A 51 12.23 2.85 3.49
N VAL A 52 12.02 2.06 2.43
CA VAL A 52 12.56 0.69 2.31
C VAL A 52 13.51 0.52 1.14
N GLY A 53 13.83 1.60 0.43
CA GLY A 53 14.72 1.55 -0.73
C GLY A 53 14.13 0.77 -1.91
N CYS A 54 12.80 0.73 -2.04
CA CYS A 54 12.13 0.04 -3.14
C CYS A 54 12.41 0.77 -4.46
N GLU A 55 13.06 0.08 -5.39
CA GLU A 55 13.39 0.61 -6.70
C GLU A 55 12.26 0.37 -7.72
N LEU A 56 12.34 1.11 -8.83
CA LEU A 56 11.35 1.00 -9.90
C LEU A 56 11.33 -0.44 -10.47
N GLY A 57 10.16 -1.06 -10.51
CA GLY A 57 9.97 -2.43 -11.00
C GLY A 57 10.18 -3.54 -9.97
N GLU A 58 10.57 -3.23 -8.73
CA GLU A 58 10.75 -4.25 -7.69
C GLU A 58 9.45 -4.71 -7.04
N ALA A 59 8.47 -3.81 -6.88
CA ALA A 59 7.20 -4.11 -6.22
C ALA A 59 6.02 -3.39 -6.88
N ILE A 60 4.84 -3.97 -6.73
CA ILE A 60 3.58 -3.25 -6.91
C ILE A 60 3.27 -2.53 -5.59
N VAL A 61 2.92 -1.26 -5.64
CA VAL A 61 2.65 -0.46 -4.44
C VAL A 61 1.22 0.06 -4.46
N ALA A 62 0.40 -0.39 -3.50
CA ALA A 62 -0.92 0.16 -3.21
C ALA A 62 -0.85 1.12 -2.02
N ARG A 63 -1.42 2.31 -2.16
CA ARG A 63 -1.46 3.31 -1.10
C ARG A 63 -2.86 3.85 -0.90
N ASN A 64 -3.32 3.86 0.34
CA ASN A 64 -4.60 4.45 0.72
C ASN A 64 -4.51 5.12 2.09
N VAL A 65 -5.62 5.72 2.54
CA VAL A 65 -5.70 6.33 3.88
C VAL A 65 -5.45 5.25 4.94
N GLY A 66 -4.40 5.43 5.73
CA GLY A 66 -4.01 4.50 6.80
C GLY A 66 -3.26 3.25 6.32
N GLY A 67 -3.11 3.01 5.02
CA GLY A 67 -2.50 1.76 4.51
C GLY A 67 -3.36 0.54 4.80
N ARG A 68 -4.69 0.73 4.94
CA ARG A 68 -5.62 -0.29 5.42
C ARG A 68 -6.02 -1.27 4.32
N VAL A 69 -6.21 -2.53 4.71
CA VAL A 69 -6.82 -3.54 3.85
C VAL A 69 -8.33 -3.31 3.82
N THR A 70 -8.78 -2.69 2.72
CA THR A 70 -10.18 -2.38 2.43
C THR A 70 -10.75 -3.37 1.39
N PRO A 71 -12.09 -3.44 1.22
CA PRO A 71 -12.67 -4.24 0.14
C PRO A 71 -12.15 -3.88 -1.27
N ALA A 72 -11.78 -2.61 -1.50
CA ALA A 72 -11.17 -2.19 -2.76
C ALA A 72 -9.78 -2.80 -2.93
N VAL A 73 -8.92 -2.72 -1.91
CA VAL A 73 -7.59 -3.33 -1.92
C VAL A 73 -7.68 -4.85 -2.13
N ILE A 74 -8.66 -5.52 -1.51
CA ILE A 74 -8.87 -6.97 -1.70
C ILE A 74 -9.22 -7.28 -3.17
N LYS A 75 -10.07 -6.47 -3.82
CA LYS A 75 -10.42 -6.66 -5.24
C LYS A 75 -9.23 -6.41 -6.17
N ASP A 76 -8.44 -5.36 -5.91
CA ASP A 76 -7.22 -5.08 -6.66
C ASP A 76 -6.24 -6.25 -6.52
N MET A 77 -6.08 -6.76 -5.29
CA MET A 77 -5.23 -7.91 -5.01
C MET A 77 -5.72 -9.17 -5.72
N ALA A 78 -7.04 -9.44 -5.72
CA ALA A 78 -7.62 -10.59 -6.44
C ALA A 78 -7.30 -10.53 -7.93
N TRP A 79 -7.32 -9.35 -8.53
CA TRP A 79 -6.90 -9.16 -9.93
C TRP A 79 -5.41 -9.46 -10.13
N ILE A 80 -4.55 -8.99 -9.26
CA ILE A 80 -3.09 -9.25 -9.34
C ILE A 80 -2.80 -10.74 -9.18
N LEU A 81 -3.43 -11.42 -8.22
CA LEU A 81 -3.27 -12.86 -8.04
C LEU A 81 -3.77 -13.66 -9.26
N HIS A 82 -4.89 -13.22 -9.85
CA HIS A 82 -5.39 -13.82 -11.08
C HIS A 82 -4.40 -13.66 -12.24
N LEU A 83 -3.79 -12.50 -12.40
CA LEU A 83 -2.75 -12.29 -13.40
C LEU A 83 -1.52 -13.16 -13.13
N HIS A 84 -1.11 -13.25 -11.87
CA HIS A 84 0.01 -14.10 -11.47
C HIS A 84 -0.23 -15.56 -11.83
N GLU A 85 -1.40 -16.11 -11.51
CA GLU A 85 -1.77 -17.49 -11.87
C GLU A 85 -1.74 -17.77 -13.39
N ASN A 86 -2.12 -16.77 -14.19
CA ASN A 86 -2.27 -16.98 -15.64
C ASN A 86 -1.01 -16.61 -16.44
N LEU A 87 -0.20 -15.67 -15.94
CA LEU A 87 0.96 -15.15 -16.68
C LEU A 87 2.30 -15.65 -16.15
N THR A 88 2.34 -16.08 -14.89
CA THR A 88 3.55 -16.58 -14.22
C THR A 88 3.28 -17.82 -13.38
N PRO A 89 2.65 -18.87 -13.96
CA PRO A 89 2.24 -20.06 -13.19
C PRO A 89 3.43 -20.82 -12.57
N ASP A 90 4.63 -20.65 -13.14
CA ASP A 90 5.85 -21.28 -12.66
C ASP A 90 6.59 -20.49 -11.57
N ALA A 91 6.09 -19.31 -11.18
CA ALA A 91 6.68 -18.55 -10.08
C ALA A 91 6.29 -19.20 -8.75
N ASP A 92 7.30 -19.50 -7.94
CA ASP A 92 7.14 -20.30 -6.72
C ASP A 92 6.27 -19.64 -5.65
N TRP A 93 6.28 -18.32 -5.55
CA TRP A 93 5.53 -17.59 -4.52
C TRP A 93 5.46 -16.09 -4.83
N PHE A 94 4.52 -15.44 -4.16
CA PHE A 94 4.31 -14.00 -4.19
C PHE A 94 4.17 -13.52 -2.73
N GLU A 95 4.74 -12.38 -2.39
CA GLU A 95 4.68 -11.84 -1.03
C GLU A 95 3.87 -10.55 -0.98
N ILE A 96 3.01 -10.47 0.04
CA ILE A 96 2.27 -9.25 0.37
C ILE A 96 2.84 -8.70 1.67
N ALA A 97 3.29 -7.46 1.66
CA ALA A 97 3.74 -6.75 2.85
C ALA A 97 2.78 -5.61 3.18
N VAL A 98 2.14 -5.68 4.35
CA VAL A 98 1.28 -4.61 4.87
C VAL A 98 2.12 -3.78 5.84
N ILE A 99 2.25 -2.47 5.59
CA ILE A 99 3.07 -1.57 6.40
C ILE A 99 2.18 -0.44 6.94
N HIS A 100 1.96 -0.44 8.26
CA HIS A 100 1.37 0.70 8.96
C HIS A 100 2.46 1.54 9.63
N HIS A 101 2.14 2.78 10.00
CA HIS A 101 3.14 3.67 10.59
C HIS A 101 2.65 4.41 11.82
N THR A 102 3.58 4.86 12.65
CA THR A 102 3.30 5.72 13.80
C THR A 102 2.84 7.11 13.36
N ASP A 103 2.11 7.81 14.21
CA ASP A 103 1.57 9.16 13.94
C ASP A 103 0.80 9.26 12.60
N CYS A 104 -0.02 8.25 12.32
CA CYS A 104 -0.79 8.19 11.08
C CYS A 104 -1.95 9.19 11.10
N GLY A 105 -2.08 9.98 10.03
CA GLY A 105 -3.18 10.94 9.88
C GLY A 105 -4.57 10.29 9.90
N SER A 106 -4.70 9.00 9.55
CA SER A 106 -5.96 8.28 9.68
C SER A 106 -6.43 8.12 11.12
N GLY A 107 -5.54 8.27 12.12
CA GLY A 107 -5.92 8.33 13.53
C GLY A 107 -6.93 9.43 13.86
N LEU A 108 -7.03 10.44 13.00
CA LEU A 108 -8.04 11.50 13.14
C LEU A 108 -9.48 10.99 13.00
N PHE A 109 -9.70 9.84 12.38
CA PHE A 109 -11.02 9.19 12.37
C PHE A 109 -11.52 8.77 13.77
N ALA A 110 -10.63 8.65 14.74
CA ALA A 110 -11.02 8.42 16.13
C ALA A 110 -11.66 9.66 16.80
N LYS A 111 -11.55 10.84 16.18
CA LYS A 111 -12.19 12.07 16.67
C LYS A 111 -13.62 12.15 16.14
N ASP A 112 -14.60 11.97 17.02
CA ASP A 112 -16.04 11.86 16.67
C ASP A 112 -16.55 13.04 15.82
N GLU A 113 -16.14 14.27 16.17
CA GLU A 113 -16.57 15.47 15.44
C GLU A 113 -16.06 15.48 13.99
N LEU A 114 -14.78 15.15 13.77
CA LEU A 114 -14.20 15.08 12.42
C LEU A 114 -14.82 13.96 11.61
N ARG A 115 -15.01 12.79 12.24
CA ARG A 115 -15.61 11.64 11.61
C ARG A 115 -17.08 11.92 11.22
N ALA A 116 -17.88 12.47 12.11
CA ALA A 116 -19.27 12.84 11.84
C ALA A 116 -19.37 13.85 10.68
N GLY A 117 -18.50 14.86 10.64
CA GLY A 117 -18.43 15.81 9.53
C GLY A 117 -18.10 15.14 8.18
N TYR A 118 -17.23 14.14 8.17
CA TYR A 118 -16.88 13.37 6.97
C TYR A 118 -18.05 12.49 6.51
N VAL A 119 -18.69 11.78 7.41
CA VAL A 119 -19.88 10.95 7.13
C VAL A 119 -21.00 11.81 6.54
N ALA A 120 -21.28 12.96 7.12
CA ALA A 120 -22.31 13.89 6.65
C ALA A 120 -22.08 14.45 5.24
N ARG A 121 -20.84 14.42 4.74
CA ARG A 121 -20.46 14.82 3.37
C ARG A 121 -20.57 13.68 2.35
N GLY A 122 -21.15 12.54 2.72
CA GLY A 122 -21.26 11.37 1.85
C GLY A 122 -19.97 10.53 1.77
N GLY A 123 -19.13 10.62 2.81
CA GLY A 123 -17.99 9.71 3.00
C GLY A 123 -18.42 8.28 3.33
N TRP A 124 -17.52 7.50 3.90
CA TRP A 124 -17.86 6.18 4.45
C TRP A 124 -18.91 6.31 5.57
N ASP A 125 -19.64 5.25 5.85
CA ASP A 125 -20.46 5.18 7.06
C ASP A 125 -19.59 5.29 8.33
N ASP A 126 -20.20 5.62 9.46
CA ASP A 126 -19.51 5.92 10.71
C ASP A 126 -18.61 4.76 11.18
N LYS A 127 -19.10 3.53 11.08
CA LYS A 127 -18.35 2.34 11.48
C LYS A 127 -17.13 2.14 10.58
N THR A 128 -17.33 2.17 9.28
CA THR A 128 -16.22 2.01 8.30
C THR A 128 -15.18 3.10 8.50
N ALA A 129 -15.59 4.37 8.68
CA ALA A 129 -14.66 5.46 8.95
C ALA A 129 -13.89 5.27 10.27
N SER A 130 -14.57 4.84 11.33
CA SER A 130 -13.92 4.52 12.61
C SER A 130 -12.89 3.39 12.48
N ASP A 131 -13.24 2.33 11.74
CA ASP A 131 -12.36 1.17 11.52
C ASP A 131 -11.10 1.53 10.70
N MET A 132 -11.09 2.66 9.98
CA MET A 132 -9.92 3.14 9.24
C MET A 132 -8.85 3.79 10.13
N ALA A 133 -9.16 4.10 11.39
CA ALA A 133 -8.22 4.75 12.30
C ALA A 133 -7.03 3.83 12.62
N VAL A 134 -5.82 4.32 12.42
CA VAL A 134 -4.57 3.67 12.85
C VAL A 134 -4.05 4.41 14.07
N LEU A 135 -4.41 3.93 15.25
CA LEU A 135 -3.94 4.45 16.55
C LEU A 135 -2.80 3.58 17.10
N GLU A 136 -2.93 2.28 16.91
CA GLU A 136 -1.99 1.25 17.31
C GLU A 136 -1.53 0.47 16.07
N PRO A 137 -0.46 0.92 15.37
CA PRO A 137 -0.05 0.34 14.09
C PRO A 137 0.18 -1.18 14.13
N ALA A 138 0.77 -1.70 15.21
CA ALA A 138 1.00 -3.13 15.37
C ALA A 138 -0.30 -3.94 15.43
N LYS A 139 -1.33 -3.40 16.09
CA LYS A 139 -2.64 -4.05 16.17
C LYS A 139 -3.36 -4.02 14.82
N THR A 140 -3.44 -2.85 14.22
CA THR A 140 -4.18 -2.68 12.97
C THR A 140 -3.53 -3.42 11.80
N VAL A 141 -2.19 -3.53 11.75
CA VAL A 141 -1.51 -4.33 10.73
C VAL A 141 -1.78 -5.82 10.90
N ALA A 142 -1.83 -6.33 12.14
CA ALA A 142 -2.18 -7.73 12.39
C ALA A 142 -3.63 -8.05 11.97
N GLU A 143 -4.57 -7.14 12.24
CA GLU A 143 -5.96 -7.25 11.77
C GLU A 143 -6.04 -7.28 10.24
N ASP A 144 -5.27 -6.43 9.57
CA ASP A 144 -5.29 -6.31 8.11
C ASP A 144 -4.62 -7.52 7.42
N VAL A 145 -3.54 -8.06 7.98
CA VAL A 145 -2.97 -9.35 7.54
C VAL A 145 -4.02 -10.47 7.65
N GLN A 146 -4.76 -10.50 8.75
CA GLN A 146 -5.82 -11.51 8.94
C GLN A 146 -6.97 -11.34 7.93
N LYS A 147 -7.36 -10.10 7.59
CA LYS A 147 -8.35 -9.86 6.53
C LYS A 147 -7.91 -10.44 5.19
N LEU A 148 -6.65 -10.25 4.78
CA LEU A 148 -6.12 -10.83 3.55
C LEU A 148 -6.16 -12.36 3.59
N ARG A 149 -5.71 -12.96 4.70
CA ARG A 149 -5.67 -14.43 4.85
C ARG A 149 -7.05 -15.08 4.80
N THR A 150 -8.10 -14.36 5.15
CA THR A 150 -9.47 -14.88 5.22
C THR A 150 -10.41 -14.37 4.15
N ALA A 151 -9.95 -13.47 3.27
CA ALA A 151 -10.76 -12.91 2.20
C ALA A 151 -11.20 -14.01 1.20
N PRO A 152 -12.50 -14.24 0.99
CA PRO A 152 -12.98 -15.25 0.05
C PRO A 152 -12.52 -15.00 -1.39
N GLU A 153 -12.40 -13.73 -1.78
CA GLU A 153 -11.99 -13.29 -3.10
C GLU A 153 -10.56 -13.73 -3.46
N LEU A 154 -9.75 -14.00 -2.46
CA LEU A 154 -8.35 -14.39 -2.63
C LEU A 154 -8.14 -15.91 -2.58
N GLN A 155 -9.18 -16.68 -2.23
CA GLN A 155 -9.10 -18.14 -2.18
C GLN A 155 -9.34 -18.77 -3.57
N PRO A 156 -8.68 -19.87 -3.91
CA PRO A 156 -7.68 -20.61 -3.13
C PRO A 156 -6.24 -20.12 -3.30
N THR A 157 -5.99 -19.12 -4.15
CA THR A 157 -4.64 -18.67 -4.54
C THR A 157 -3.81 -18.19 -3.37
N ILE A 158 -4.47 -17.52 -2.40
CA ILE A 158 -3.80 -16.93 -1.24
C ILE A 158 -2.94 -17.91 -0.42
N ARG A 159 -3.25 -19.20 -0.47
CA ARG A 159 -2.47 -20.24 0.23
C ARG A 159 -1.01 -20.34 -0.26
N ASN A 160 -0.75 -19.88 -1.50
CA ASN A 160 0.58 -19.87 -2.10
C ASN A 160 1.29 -18.53 -1.94
N VAL A 161 0.67 -17.58 -1.21
CA VAL A 161 1.14 -16.23 -1.02
C VAL A 161 1.61 -16.06 0.41
N ARG A 162 2.80 -15.51 0.61
CA ARG A 162 3.27 -15.12 1.94
C ARG A 162 2.72 -13.75 2.29
N ILE A 163 2.22 -13.58 3.51
CA ILE A 163 1.68 -12.32 3.98
C ILE A 163 2.37 -11.91 5.26
N GLY A 164 3.13 -10.82 5.21
CA GLY A 164 3.81 -10.21 6.34
C GLY A 164 3.17 -8.89 6.77
N GLY A 165 3.28 -8.58 8.05
CA GLY A 165 2.80 -7.34 8.65
C GLY A 165 3.92 -6.58 9.36
N TYR A 166 4.04 -5.28 9.08
CA TYR A 166 5.15 -4.44 9.51
C TYR A 166 4.67 -3.11 10.06
N THR A 167 5.43 -2.54 10.97
CA THR A 167 5.24 -1.15 11.40
C THR A 167 6.46 -0.30 11.07
N TYR A 168 6.22 0.90 10.60
CA TYR A 168 7.23 1.91 10.36
C TYR A 168 7.12 3.03 11.40
N ASP A 169 8.19 3.29 12.09
CA ASP A 169 8.29 4.41 13.04
C ASP A 169 8.87 5.63 12.31
N ILE A 170 8.04 6.66 12.11
CA ILE A 170 8.44 7.87 11.38
C ILE A 170 9.50 8.70 12.10
N HIS A 171 9.68 8.53 13.43
CA HIS A 171 10.67 9.28 14.21
C HIS A 171 12.05 8.64 14.15
N THR A 172 12.10 7.32 14.13
CA THR A 172 13.36 6.56 14.11
C THR A 172 13.76 6.07 12.72
N GLY A 173 12.83 6.08 11.76
CA GLY A 173 13.00 5.51 10.42
C GLY A 173 13.06 3.98 10.41
N LYS A 174 12.66 3.32 11.50
CA LYS A 174 12.77 1.88 11.65
C LYS A 174 11.51 1.15 11.21
N ILE A 175 11.72 0.04 10.48
CA ILE A 175 10.67 -0.98 10.25
C ILE A 175 10.85 -2.10 11.27
N THR A 176 9.72 -2.56 11.83
CA THR A 176 9.66 -3.68 12.77
C THR A 176 8.64 -4.70 12.25
N THR A 177 9.03 -5.96 12.19
CA THR A 177 8.12 -7.06 11.87
C THR A 177 7.15 -7.30 13.03
N VAL A 178 5.85 -7.34 12.71
CA VAL A 178 4.77 -7.67 13.65
C VAL A 178 4.24 -9.07 13.38
N ILE A 179 4.06 -9.38 12.09
CA ILE A 179 3.64 -10.70 11.62
C ILE A 179 4.67 -11.18 10.61
N GLU A 180 5.33 -12.29 10.91
CA GLU A 180 6.27 -12.92 9.99
C GLU A 180 5.56 -13.38 8.71
N PRO A 181 6.20 -13.24 7.53
CA PRO A 181 5.65 -13.71 6.27
C PRO A 181 5.44 -15.23 6.30
N SER A 182 4.22 -15.66 6.19
CA SER A 182 3.84 -17.07 6.19
C SER A 182 2.60 -17.33 5.34
#